data_efdfebce9755e6c57e6d3095606b81df
#
_entry.id   efdfebce9755e6c57e6d3095606b81df
#
_cell.length_a   1.000
_cell.length_b   1.000
_cell.length_c   1.000
_cell.angle_alpha   90.00
_cell.angle_beta   90.00
_cell.angle_gamma   90.00
#
_symmetry.space_group_name_H-M   'P 1'
#
loop_
_entity.id
_entity.type
_entity.pdbx_description
1 polymer ?
#
loop_
_entity_poly.entity_id
_entity_poly.type
_entity_poly.pdbx_seq_one_letter_code
_entity_poly.pdbx_strand_id
1 'polypeptide(L)' 'MKEFISVFVLMDKSGKLIPKQIIWEDKVFNIDKVIDVRRSASLKAGGVGVRFRVLINGRIKDLFLDDYKWFIEL' A
#
# COMPACT_ATOMS: atom_id res chain seq x y z
N MET A 1 13.30 -4.82 -5.70
CA MET A 1 13.67 -4.92 -4.27
C MET A 1 12.52 -4.43 -3.42
N LYS A 2 12.22 -5.15 -2.37
CA LYS A 2 11.13 -4.86 -1.46
C LYS A 2 11.60 -3.94 -0.33
N GLU A 3 10.84 -2.87 -0.08
CA GLU A 3 11.11 -2.00 1.06
C GLU A 3 9.84 -1.89 1.91
N PHE A 4 9.94 -2.24 3.19
CA PHE A 4 8.83 -2.12 4.12
C PHE A 4 8.62 -0.66 4.51
N ILE A 5 7.37 -0.25 4.59
CA ILE A 5 6.97 1.11 4.94
C ILE A 5 5.88 1.08 6.00
N SER A 6 5.70 2.21 6.68
CA SER A 6 4.57 2.38 7.59
C SER A 6 3.42 3.03 6.84
N VAL A 7 2.21 2.58 7.13
CA VAL A 7 1.00 3.08 6.48
C VAL A 7 -0.06 3.34 7.54
N PHE A 8 -0.69 4.50 7.47
CA PHE A 8 -1.89 4.79 8.26
C PHE A 8 -3.08 4.27 7.48
N VAL A 9 -3.83 3.38 8.08
CA VAL A 9 -4.93 2.68 7.43
C VAL A 9 -6.21 2.90 8.23
N LEU A 10 -7.27 3.24 7.51
CA LEU A 10 -8.61 3.23 8.07
C LEU A 10 -9.25 1.89 7.74
N MET A 11 -9.74 1.17 8.74
CA MET A 11 -10.60 0.03 8.52
C MET A 11 -12.03 0.49 8.73
N ASP A 12 -12.86 0.43 7.70
CA ASP A 12 -14.24 0.86 7.84
C ASP A 12 -15.08 -0.21 8.57
N LYS A 13 -16.34 0.12 8.81
CA LYS A 13 -17.22 -0.76 9.58
C LYS A 13 -17.52 -2.09 8.88
N SER A 14 -17.25 -2.19 7.59
CA SER A 14 -17.42 -3.43 6.84
C SER A 14 -16.13 -4.26 6.76
N GLY A 15 -15.05 -3.77 7.35
CA GLY A 15 -13.76 -4.44 7.32
C GLY A 15 -12.89 -4.06 6.14
N LYS A 16 -13.29 -3.09 5.34
CA LYS A 16 -12.51 -2.64 4.21
C LYS A 16 -11.35 -1.79 4.66
N LEU A 17 -10.15 -2.09 4.17
CA LEU A 17 -8.95 -1.33 4.47
C LEU A 17 -8.78 -0.19 3.46
N ILE A 18 -8.59 1.01 3.97
CA ILE A 18 -8.40 2.20 3.16
C ILE A 18 -7.09 2.85 3.60
N PRO A 19 -6.00 2.71 2.83
CA PRO A 19 -4.76 3.39 3.18
C PRO A 19 -4.93 4.89 2.99
N LYS A 20 -4.51 5.64 4.00
CA LYS A 20 -4.71 7.10 4.05
C LYS A 20 -3.42 7.87 3.87
N GLN A 21 -2.34 7.38 4.46
CA GLN A 21 -1.03 8.03 4.41
C GLN A 21 0.05 6.97 4.44
N ILE A 22 1.18 7.28 3.83
CA ILE A 22 2.39 6.46 3.98
C ILE A 22 3.47 7.29 4.64
N ILE A 23 4.36 6.62 5.36
CA ILE A 23 5.59 7.21 5.88
C ILE A 23 6.74 6.56 5.15
N TRP A 24 7.48 7.36 4.42
CA TRP A 24 8.62 6.88 3.65
C TRP A 24 9.76 7.89 3.75
N GLU A 25 10.93 7.41 4.11
CA GLU A 25 12.12 8.24 4.32
C GLU A 25 11.84 9.40 5.28
N ASP A 26 11.18 9.09 6.39
CA ASP A 26 10.82 10.05 7.46
C ASP A 26 9.87 11.16 7.02
N LYS A 27 9.20 10.97 5.88
CA LYS A 27 8.20 11.92 5.38
C LYS A 27 6.84 11.26 5.32
N VAL A 28 5.82 12.04 5.60
CA VAL A 28 4.43 11.61 5.50
C VAL A 28 3.86 12.06 4.18
N PHE A 29 3.31 11.12 3.42
CA PHE A 29 2.66 11.41 2.14
C PHE A 29 1.18 11.06 2.25
N ASN A 30 0.32 11.98 1.88
CA ASN A 30 -1.12 11.71 1.82
C ASN A 30 -1.44 10.90 0.58
N ILE A 31 -2.30 9.92 0.76
CA ILE A 31 -2.86 9.18 -0.36
C ILE A 31 -4.12 9.92 -0.81
N ASP A 32 -4.10 10.43 -2.03
CA ASP A 32 -5.20 11.23 -2.55
C ASP A 32 -6.38 10.34 -2.92
N LYS A 33 -6.10 9.13 -3.41
CA LYS A 33 -7.13 8.26 -3.94
C LYS A 33 -6.62 6.83 -4.02
N VAL A 34 -7.46 5.87 -3.71
CA VAL A 34 -7.22 4.45 -4.02
C VAL A 34 -7.87 4.16 -5.36
N ILE A 35 -7.05 3.79 -6.34
CA ILE A 35 -7.49 3.59 -7.72
C ILE A 35 -8.00 2.16 -7.92
N ASP A 36 -7.27 1.19 -7.38
CA ASP A 36 -7.55 -0.21 -7.63
C ASP A 36 -7.02 -1.06 -6.48
N VAL A 37 -7.73 -2.12 -6.14
CA VAL A 37 -7.31 -3.07 -5.11
C VAL A 37 -7.46 -4.46 -5.68
N ARG A 38 -6.37 -5.21 -5.73
CA ARG A 38 -6.38 -6.57 -6.26
C ARG A 38 -5.53 -7.49 -5.42
N ARG A 39 -5.98 -8.72 -5.30
CA ARG A 39 -5.14 -9.78 -4.79
C ARG A 39 -4.01 -10.00 -5.81
N SER A 40 -2.79 -10.04 -5.33
CA SER A 40 -1.63 -10.10 -6.22
C SER A 40 -0.56 -10.98 -5.59
N ALA A 41 0.06 -11.82 -6.41
CA ALA A 41 1.27 -12.49 -6.00
C ALA A 41 2.40 -11.46 -6.00
N SER A 42 3.18 -11.43 -4.92
CA SER A 42 4.40 -10.63 -4.90
C SER A 42 5.44 -11.37 -5.73
N LEU A 43 5.76 -10.84 -6.89
CA LEU A 43 6.68 -11.49 -7.82
C LEU A 43 8.05 -11.75 -7.22
N LYS A 44 8.50 -10.89 -6.32
CA LYS A 44 9.85 -10.97 -5.75
C LYS A 44 9.89 -11.70 -4.43
N ALA A 45 8.78 -11.76 -3.71
CA ALA A 45 8.74 -12.35 -2.38
C ALA A 45 8.10 -13.75 -2.35
N GLY A 46 7.48 -14.16 -3.44
CA GLY A 46 6.83 -15.48 -3.51
C GLY A 46 5.57 -15.60 -2.66
N GLY A 47 5.11 -14.50 -2.07
CA GLY A 47 3.92 -14.50 -1.25
C GLY A 47 2.69 -14.06 -2.02
N VAL A 48 1.53 -14.26 -1.41
CA VAL A 48 0.26 -13.74 -1.92
C VAL A 48 -0.14 -12.57 -1.05
N GLY A 49 -0.27 -11.41 -1.66
CA GLY A 49 -0.66 -10.21 -0.95
C GLY A 49 -1.79 -9.50 -1.66
N VAL A 50 -2.07 -8.30 -1.21
CA VAL A 50 -3.02 -7.40 -1.85
C VAL A 50 -2.27 -6.20 -2.37
N ARG A 51 -2.48 -5.85 -3.63
CA ARG A 51 -1.92 -4.66 -4.23
C ARG A 51 -2.94 -3.54 -4.17
N PHE A 52 -2.54 -2.43 -3.60
CA PHE A 52 -3.32 -1.20 -3.59
C PHE A 52 -2.65 -0.22 -4.54
N ARG A 53 -3.32 0.07 -5.64
CA ARG A 53 -2.84 1.10 -6.56
C ARG A 53 -3.43 2.43 -6.13
N VAL A 54 -2.57 3.39 -5.84
CA VAL A 54 -2.96 4.66 -5.22
C VAL A 54 -2.38 5.84 -5.97
N LEU A 55 -3.00 7.00 -5.77
CA LEU A 55 -2.52 8.27 -6.30
C LEU A 55 -1.93 9.07 -5.14
N ILE A 56 -0.67 9.48 -5.28
CA ILE A 56 0.06 10.29 -4.32
C ILE A 56 0.75 11.41 -5.08
N ASN A 57 0.38 12.66 -4.78
CA ASN A 57 0.97 13.85 -5.42
C ASN A 57 0.96 13.76 -6.96
N GLY A 58 -0.18 13.33 -7.52
CA GLY A 58 -0.34 13.21 -8.97
C GLY A 58 0.39 12.02 -9.59
N ARG A 59 0.98 11.14 -8.80
CA ARG A 59 1.70 9.97 -9.31
C ARG A 59 1.03 8.70 -8.84
N ILE A 60 1.02 7.71 -9.73
CA ILE A 60 0.48 6.38 -9.41
C ILE A 60 1.57 5.56 -8.74
N LYS A 61 1.23 4.98 -7.60
CA LYS A 61 2.12 4.10 -6.84
C LYS A 61 1.39 2.83 -6.47
N ASP A 62 2.12 1.73 -6.39
CA ASP A 62 1.58 0.46 -5.92
C ASP A 62 2.12 0.19 -4.52
N LEU A 63 1.18 -0.04 -3.59
CA LEU A 63 1.47 -0.47 -2.23
C LEU A 63 1.05 -1.91 -2.08
N PHE A 64 1.84 -2.70 -1.41
CA PHE A 64 1.55 -4.11 -1.20
C PHE A 64 1.36 -4.40 0.27
N LEU A 65 0.30 -5.12 0.58
CA LEU A 65 0.04 -5.63 1.93
C LEU A 65 0.21 -7.14 1.90
N ASP A 66 1.18 -7.65 2.66
CA ASP A 66 1.46 -9.06 2.81
C ASP A 66 1.35 -9.39 4.30
N ASP A 67 0.32 -10.13 4.67
CA ASP A 67 -0.08 -10.34 6.06
C ASP A 67 -0.37 -9.01 6.75
N TYR A 68 0.52 -8.59 7.63
CA TYR A 68 0.37 -7.35 8.40
C TYR A 68 1.42 -6.31 8.06
N LYS A 69 2.16 -6.51 6.97
CA LYS A 69 3.26 -5.61 6.60
C LYS A 69 3.00 -4.99 5.25
N TRP A 70 3.25 -3.70 5.18
CA TRP A 70 3.15 -2.96 3.93
C TRP A 70 4.53 -2.76 3.33
N PHE A 71 4.63 -2.85 2.02
CA PHE A 71 5.89 -2.59 1.33
C PHE A 71 5.65 -1.98 -0.05
N ILE A 72 6.70 -1.37 -0.56
CA ILE A 72 6.80 -0.93 -1.96
C ILE A 72 7.89 -1.74 -2.63
N GLU A 73 7.82 -1.85 -3.94
CA GLU A 73 8.87 -2.47 -4.73
C GLU A 73 9.67 -1.38 -5.44
N LEU A 74 10.97 -1.43 -5.28
CA LEU A 74 11.90 -0.47 -5.88
C LEU A 74 12.48 -1.00 -7.18
#